data_61b98758a446e0691b9e50a63188164f
#
_entry.id   61b98758a446e0691b9e50a63188164f
#
_cell.length_a   1.000
_cell.length_b   1.000
_cell.length_c   1.000
_cell.angle_alpha   90.00
_cell.angle_beta   90.00
_cell.angle_gamma   90.00
#
_symmetry.space_group_name_H-M   'P 1'
#
loop_
_entity.id
_entity.type
_entity.pdbx_description
1 polymer ?
#
loop_
_entity_poly.entity_id
_entity_poly.type
_entity_poly.pdbx_seq_one_letter_code
_entity_poly.pdbx_strand_id
1 'polypeptide(L)'
;MTGEELSFLDRRLPPAFELRAISLAPGAERAYDAEEWRDALVVVERGEIELEPIAGGRTHLGPGAVLWLFGLPLRALHNRGTEPAIVVAVARRR
;
A
#
# COMPACT_ATOMS: atom_id res chain seq x y z
N MET A 1 19.95 -15.27 -6.31
CA MET A 1 18.64 -14.76 -6.06
C MET A 1 18.60 -13.28 -6.29
N THR A 2 17.62 -12.92 -6.86
CA THR A 2 17.48 -11.56 -7.14
C THR A 2 16.37 -10.91 -6.42
N GLY A 3 15.77 -11.52 -5.57
CA GLY A 3 14.58 -11.05 -4.98
C GLY A 3 14.74 -9.84 -4.12
N GLU A 4 15.43 -8.88 -4.63
CA GLU A 4 15.58 -7.66 -3.88
C GLU A 4 14.28 -6.96 -3.67
N GLU A 5 13.31 -7.21 -4.53
CA GLU A 5 12.00 -6.60 -4.35
C GLU A 5 11.26 -7.31 -3.24
N LEU A 6 10.72 -6.52 -2.34
CA LEU A 6 9.92 -7.06 -1.27
C LEU A 6 8.55 -7.45 -1.81
N SER A 7 8.13 -8.67 -1.53
CA SER A 7 6.83 -9.16 -1.96
C SER A 7 6.28 -10.09 -0.91
N PHE A 8 5.00 -9.95 -0.61
CA PHE A 8 4.33 -10.78 0.38
C PHE A 8 3.24 -11.66 -0.21
N LEU A 9 2.92 -11.51 -1.49
CA LEU A 9 1.78 -12.22 -2.07
C LEU A 9 1.97 -13.73 -2.04
N ASP A 10 3.19 -14.20 -2.28
CA ASP A 10 3.48 -15.63 -2.35
C ASP A 10 4.16 -16.15 -1.10
N ARG A 11 4.16 -15.38 -0.04
CA ARG A 11 4.84 -15.77 1.18
C ARG A 11 3.86 -16.26 2.21
N ARG A 12 4.28 -17.27 2.94
CA ARG A 12 3.54 -17.72 4.10
C ARG A 12 4.03 -16.96 5.32
N LEU A 13 3.14 -16.25 5.97
CA LEU A 13 3.48 -15.49 7.15
C LEU A 13 3.28 -16.32 8.40
N PRO A 14 4.03 -16.02 9.48
CA PRO A 14 3.74 -16.63 10.77
C PRO A 14 2.32 -16.32 11.21
N PRO A 15 1.72 -17.21 12.03
CA PRO A 15 0.33 -16.99 12.45
C PRO A 15 0.08 -15.69 13.20
N ALA A 16 1.13 -15.07 13.75
CA ALA A 16 0.98 -13.81 14.49
C ALA A 16 0.69 -12.62 13.57
N PHE A 17 0.81 -12.81 12.27
CA PHE A 17 0.62 -11.73 11.30
C PHE A 17 -0.55 -12.04 10.38
N GLU A 18 -1.14 -10.99 9.86
CA GLU A 18 -2.15 -11.13 8.82
C GLU A 18 -1.78 -10.27 7.64
N LEU A 19 -2.21 -10.70 6.48
CA LEU A 19 -1.90 -10.05 5.23
C LEU A 19 -3.20 -9.68 4.55
N ARG A 20 -3.28 -8.44 4.07
CA ARG A 20 -4.47 -7.94 3.40
C ARG A 20 -4.06 -7.28 2.10
N ALA A 21 -4.65 -7.72 1.01
CA ALA A 21 -4.37 -7.14 -0.30
C ALA A 21 -5.49 -6.19 -0.67
N ILE A 22 -5.11 -5.02 -1.16
CA ILE A 22 -6.03 -3.98 -1.57
C ILE A 22 -5.74 -3.65 -3.01
N SER A 23 -6.75 -3.70 -3.84
CA SER A 23 -6.60 -3.46 -5.27
C SER A 23 -7.25 -2.13 -5.63
N LEU A 24 -6.54 -1.33 -6.43
CA LEU A 24 -7.08 -0.09 -6.98
C LEU A 24 -7.10 -0.19 -8.49
N ALA A 25 -8.29 -0.10 -9.06
CA ALA A 25 -8.43 -0.10 -10.51
C ALA A 25 -7.79 1.17 -11.10
N PRO A 26 -7.43 1.15 -12.39
CA PRO A 26 -6.93 2.37 -13.03
C PRO A 26 -7.93 3.50 -12.88
N GLY A 27 -7.45 4.65 -12.45
CA GLY A 27 -8.28 5.82 -12.22
C GLY A 27 -9.01 5.84 -10.89
N ALA A 28 -8.89 4.79 -10.09
CA ALA A 28 -9.61 4.72 -8.83
C ALA A 28 -8.95 5.58 -7.75
N GLU A 29 -9.79 6.01 -6.82
CA GLU A 29 -9.36 6.76 -5.67
C GLU A 29 -9.90 6.06 -4.42
N ARG A 30 -9.07 6.01 -3.37
CA ARG A 30 -9.47 5.43 -2.10
C ARG A 30 -9.21 6.46 -1.01
N ALA A 31 -10.27 6.83 -0.29
CA ALA A 31 -10.13 7.78 0.80
C ALA A 31 -9.19 7.22 1.86
N TYR A 32 -8.34 8.07 2.39
CA TYR A 32 -7.40 7.65 3.43
C TYR A 32 -8.14 7.58 4.77
N ASP A 33 -7.99 6.44 5.44
CA ASP A 33 -8.52 6.23 6.79
C ASP A 33 -7.36 5.69 7.62
N ALA A 34 -6.88 6.49 8.56
CA ALA A 34 -5.69 6.14 9.33
C ALA A 34 -5.86 4.81 10.05
N GLU A 35 -7.05 4.51 10.56
CA GLU A 35 -7.25 3.28 11.31
C GLU A 35 -7.11 2.03 10.46
N GLU A 36 -7.39 2.16 9.17
CA GLU A 36 -7.24 1.04 8.25
C GLU A 36 -5.79 0.57 8.17
N TRP A 37 -4.86 1.48 8.41
CA TRP A 37 -3.43 1.19 8.23
C TRP A 37 -2.67 1.08 9.55
N ARG A 38 -3.40 1.01 10.66
CA ARG A 38 -2.77 0.95 11.97
C ARG A 38 -1.88 -0.30 12.08
N ASP A 39 -0.65 -0.09 12.52
CA ASP A 39 0.33 -1.16 12.77
C ASP A 39 0.62 -2.00 11.52
N ALA A 40 0.38 -1.46 10.34
CA ALA A 40 0.59 -2.20 9.11
C ALA A 40 1.78 -1.67 8.33
N LEU A 41 2.62 -2.58 7.87
CA LEU A 41 3.65 -2.29 6.89
C LEU A 41 3.01 -2.48 5.52
N VAL A 42 3.17 -1.50 4.64
CA VAL A 42 2.50 -1.51 3.35
C VAL A 42 3.53 -1.62 2.25
N VAL A 43 3.26 -2.50 1.29
CA VAL A 43 4.13 -2.72 0.15
C VAL A 43 3.32 -2.56 -1.12
N VAL A 44 3.85 -1.79 -2.08
CA VAL A 44 3.25 -1.73 -3.41
C VAL A 44 3.73 -2.96 -4.17
N GLU A 45 2.82 -3.90 -4.40
CA GLU A 45 3.18 -5.15 -5.06
C GLU A 45 3.17 -5.03 -6.57
N ARG A 46 2.17 -4.32 -7.09
CA ARG A 46 2.02 -4.16 -8.53
C ARG A 46 1.46 -2.79 -8.82
N GLY A 47 1.80 -2.27 -9.99
CA GLY A 47 1.30 -0.99 -10.43
C GLY A 47 1.92 0.16 -9.67
N GLU A 48 1.25 1.29 -9.72
CA GLU A 48 1.76 2.51 -9.13
C GLU A 48 0.64 3.19 -8.37
N ILE A 49 0.99 3.83 -7.26
CA ILE A 49 0.02 4.61 -6.52
C ILE A 49 0.56 6.01 -6.27
N GLU A 50 -0.36 6.93 -6.08
CA GLU A 50 -0.03 8.28 -5.66
C GLU A 50 -0.71 8.57 -4.33
N LEU A 51 0.04 9.15 -3.42
CA LEU A 51 -0.50 9.63 -2.16
C LEU A 51 -0.86 11.10 -2.32
N GLU A 52 -2.04 11.45 -1.83
CA GLU A 52 -2.48 12.84 -1.85
C GLU A 52 -2.43 13.40 -0.44
N PRO A 53 -1.39 14.18 -0.10
CA PRO A 53 -1.35 14.84 1.21
C PRO A 53 -2.44 15.90 1.35
N ILE A 54 -2.89 16.11 2.57
CA ILE A 54 -3.87 17.17 2.85
C ILE A 54 -3.30 18.53 2.47
N ALA A 55 -2.02 18.73 2.68
CA ALA A 55 -1.36 20.00 2.38
C ALA A 55 -1.15 20.22 0.89
N GLY A 56 -1.44 19.25 0.05
CA GLY A 56 -1.27 19.38 -1.39
C GLY A 56 -0.04 18.65 -1.89
N GLY A 57 0.13 18.64 -3.21
CA GLY A 57 1.20 17.88 -3.84
C GLY A 57 0.82 16.44 -4.03
N ARG A 58 1.76 15.66 -4.53
CA ARG A 58 1.56 14.23 -4.76
C ARG A 58 2.87 13.49 -4.52
N THR A 59 2.77 12.31 -3.95
CA THR A 59 3.93 11.43 -3.78
C THR A 59 3.65 10.16 -4.59
N HIS A 60 4.55 9.85 -5.51
CA HIS A 60 4.38 8.72 -6.43
C HIS A 60 5.20 7.54 -5.93
N LEU A 61 4.57 6.37 -5.89
CA LEU A 61 5.21 5.14 -5.41
C LEU A 61 5.02 4.04 -6.43
N GLY A 62 6.12 3.39 -6.79
CA GLY A 62 6.08 2.27 -7.72
C GLY A 62 6.21 0.93 -7.03
N PRO A 63 6.26 -0.16 -7.83
CA PRO A 63 6.38 -1.50 -7.28
C PRO A 63 7.62 -1.65 -6.41
N GLY A 64 7.48 -2.33 -5.30
CA GLY A 64 8.57 -2.54 -4.36
C GLY A 64 8.65 -1.48 -3.27
N ALA A 65 7.92 -0.39 -3.39
CA ALA A 65 7.94 0.64 -2.35
C ALA A 65 7.33 0.10 -1.06
N VAL A 66 7.95 0.44 0.06
CA VAL A 66 7.54 -0.01 1.38
C VAL A 66 7.34 1.21 2.25
N LEU A 67 6.21 1.28 2.94
CA LEU A 67 5.92 2.49 3.71
C LEU A 67 4.97 2.20 4.86
N TRP A 68 4.93 3.14 5.80
CA TRP A 68 3.92 3.20 6.85
C TRP A 68 2.93 4.28 6.48
N LEU A 69 1.66 3.91 6.36
CA LEU A 69 0.63 4.89 6.04
C LEU A 69 -0.05 5.45 7.29
N PHE A 70 0.03 4.74 8.39
CA PHE A 70 -0.63 5.20 9.62
C PHE A 70 0.00 6.49 10.11
N GLY A 71 -0.84 7.46 10.43
CA GLY A 71 -0.38 8.72 11.00
C GLY A 71 0.09 9.76 10.00
N LEU A 72 0.04 9.46 8.72
CA LEU A 72 0.39 10.43 7.72
C LEU A 72 -0.79 11.38 7.44
N PRO A 73 -0.50 12.64 7.15
CA PRO A 73 -1.58 13.61 6.87
C PRO A 73 -2.03 13.48 5.42
N LEU A 74 -2.74 12.42 5.11
CA LEU A 74 -3.17 12.09 3.76
C LEU A 74 -4.67 12.27 3.60
N ARG A 75 -5.08 12.62 2.39
CA ARG A 75 -6.47 12.68 2.00
C ARG A 75 -6.91 11.41 1.30
N ALA A 76 -6.09 10.90 0.39
CA ALA A 76 -6.49 9.76 -0.43
C ALA A 76 -5.28 9.10 -1.08
N LEU A 77 -5.52 7.88 -1.57
CA LEU A 77 -4.58 7.16 -2.42
C LEU A 77 -5.22 7.06 -3.80
N HIS A 78 -4.41 7.18 -4.84
CA HIS A 78 -4.90 7.16 -6.22
C HIS A 78 -4.12 6.18 -7.06
N ASN A 79 -4.78 5.59 -8.03
CA ASN A 79 -4.12 4.89 -9.11
C ASN A 79 -4.32 5.71 -10.39
N ARG A 80 -3.31 6.44 -10.80
CA ARG A 80 -3.39 7.25 -12.01
C ARG A 80 -2.75 6.55 -13.20
N GLY A 81 -2.36 5.30 -13.04
CA GLY A 81 -1.78 4.53 -14.12
C GLY A 81 -2.85 3.89 -15.00
N THR A 82 -2.39 3.05 -15.90
CA THR A 82 -3.26 2.36 -16.84
C THR A 82 -3.52 0.92 -16.46
N GLU A 83 -2.90 0.44 -15.38
CA GLU A 83 -3.06 -0.93 -14.92
C GLU A 83 -3.50 -0.94 -13.46
N PRO A 84 -4.12 -2.03 -13.02
CA PRO A 84 -4.48 -2.13 -11.60
C PRO A 84 -3.26 -2.06 -10.71
N ALA A 85 -3.42 -1.45 -9.56
CA ALA A 85 -2.38 -1.41 -8.55
C ALA A 85 -2.79 -2.30 -7.39
N ILE A 86 -1.83 -3.03 -6.84
CA ILE A 86 -2.07 -3.90 -5.69
C ILE A 86 -1.14 -3.48 -4.58
N VAL A 87 -1.73 -3.18 -3.44
CA VAL A 87 -1.00 -2.81 -2.22
C VAL A 87 -1.27 -3.90 -1.20
N VAL A 88 -0.23 -4.33 -0.52
CA VAL A 88 -0.36 -5.38 0.50
C VAL A 88 -0.01 -4.79 1.84
N ALA A 89 -0.90 -4.97 2.80
CA ALA A 89 -0.67 -4.53 4.18
C ALA A 89 -0.41 -5.75 5.04
N VAL A 90 0.68 -5.71 5.80
CA VAL A 90 1.07 -6.78 6.70
C VAL A 90 1.01 -6.22 8.11
N ALA A 91 0.16 -6.79 8.94
CA ALA A 91 -0.02 -6.30 10.29
C ALA A 91 0.04 -7.45 11.28
N ARG A 92 0.37 -7.12 12.52
CA ARG A 92 0.34 -8.10 13.58
C ARG A 92 -1.11 -8.35 13.98
N ARG A 93 -1.45 -9.61 14.16
CA ARG A 93 -2.77 -9.95 14.66
C ARG A 93 -2.92 -9.51 16.10
N ARG A 94 -4.11 -9.08 16.43
CA ARG A 94 -4.40 -8.64 17.79
C ARG A 94 -5.23 -9.65 18.53
#